data_6d5471348cdb54ca3f118abc22804574
#
_entry.id   6d5471348cdb54ca3f118abc22804574
#
_cell.length_a   1.000
_cell.length_b   1.000
_cell.length_c   1.000
_cell.angle_alpha   90.00
_cell.angle_beta   90.00
_cell.angle_gamma   90.00
#
_symmetry.space_group_name_H-M   'P 1'
#
loop_
_entity.id
_entity.type
_entity.pdbx_description
1 polymer ?
#
loop_
_entity_poly.entity_id
_entity_poly.type
_entity_poly.pdbx_seq_one_letter_code
_entity_poly.pdbx_strand_id
1 'polypeptide(L)'
;MEGFTLINKNRDRIKIFKPFEDVSKPSPTINAMEIQYACVYKRSSKPVIKGSRVESIEDARKEYKLLLEEGWKKTSIFKSYF
;
A
#
# COMPACT_ATOMS: atom_id res chain seq x y z
N MET A 1 0.46 -13.27 -4.73
CA MET A 1 -0.02 -12.25 -3.75
C MET A 1 -0.45 -11.00 -4.49
N GLU A 2 -1.65 -10.53 -4.24
CA GLU A 2 -2.14 -9.31 -4.86
C GLU A 2 -1.89 -8.09 -3.98
N GLY A 3 -1.75 -6.94 -4.61
CA GLY A 3 -1.67 -5.69 -3.90
C GLY A 3 -3.02 -5.25 -3.36
N PHE A 4 -3.00 -4.34 -2.42
CA PHE A 4 -4.22 -3.78 -1.85
C PHE A 4 -3.96 -2.36 -1.36
N THR A 5 -5.03 -1.61 -1.18
CA THR A 5 -4.97 -0.23 -0.71
C THR A 5 -5.80 -0.08 0.55
N LEU A 6 -5.24 0.63 1.54
CA LEU A 6 -5.95 0.99 2.75
C LEU A 6 -6.19 2.49 2.77
N ILE A 7 -7.35 2.89 3.29
CA ILE A 7 -7.70 4.30 3.48
C ILE A 7 -7.96 4.53 4.97
N ASN A 8 -7.51 5.69 5.47
CA ASN A 8 -7.69 6.03 6.87
C ASN A 8 -9.14 6.42 7.19
N LYS A 9 -9.43 6.56 8.48
CA LYS A 9 -10.76 6.89 8.97
C LYS A 9 -11.28 8.23 8.44
N ASN A 10 -10.39 9.22 8.29
CA ASN A 10 -10.74 10.54 7.78
C ASN A 10 -10.84 10.59 6.24
N ARG A 11 -10.46 9.50 5.55
CA ARG A 11 -10.48 9.36 4.09
C ARG A 11 -9.62 10.40 3.36
N ASP A 12 -8.55 10.85 3.99
CA ASP A 12 -7.61 11.82 3.41
C ASP A 12 -6.21 11.25 3.16
N ARG A 13 -5.95 10.02 3.61
CA ARG A 13 -4.67 9.35 3.39
C ARG A 13 -4.88 7.90 3.00
N ILE A 14 -4.03 7.42 2.09
CA ILE A 14 -4.03 6.03 1.68
C ILE A 14 -2.63 5.45 1.79
N LYS A 15 -2.56 4.12 1.98
CA LYS A 15 -1.33 3.35 1.84
C LYS A 15 -1.58 2.24 0.84
N ILE A 16 -0.70 2.14 -0.15
CA ILE A 16 -0.81 1.19 -1.24
C ILE A 16 0.25 0.12 -1.04
N PHE A 17 -0.17 -1.11 -0.81
CA PHE A 17 0.72 -2.26 -0.59
C PHE A 17 0.85 -3.02 -1.91
N LYS A 18 2.05 -3.07 -2.47
CA LYS A 18 2.36 -3.79 -3.72
C LYS A 18 3.36 -4.91 -3.46
N PRO A 19 3.15 -6.10 -4.04
CA PRO A 19 4.20 -7.12 -4.01
C PRO A 19 5.46 -6.60 -4.70
N PHE A 20 6.61 -6.84 -4.09
CA PHE A 20 7.90 -6.45 -4.65
C PHE A 20 8.63 -7.71 -5.10
N GLU A 21 8.85 -7.85 -6.41
CA GLU A 21 9.57 -8.97 -6.99
C GLU A 21 11.06 -8.66 -7.14
N ASP A 22 11.90 -9.58 -6.70
CA ASP A 22 13.32 -9.49 -6.94
C ASP A 22 13.63 -10.15 -8.29
N VAL A 23 13.69 -9.34 -9.34
CA VAL A 23 13.92 -9.81 -10.71
C VAL A 23 15.38 -10.19 -10.99
N SER A 24 16.28 -9.95 -10.02
CA SER A 24 17.69 -10.31 -10.17
C SER A 24 17.92 -11.81 -9.99
N LYS A 25 16.95 -12.54 -9.46
CA LYS A 25 17.03 -13.99 -9.24
C LYS A 25 16.50 -14.76 -10.45
N PRO A 26 17.03 -15.96 -10.72
CA PRO A 26 16.55 -16.80 -11.83
C PRO A 26 15.05 -17.13 -11.72
N SER A 27 14.55 -17.30 -10.50
CA SER A 27 13.12 -17.53 -10.23
C SER A 27 12.63 -16.36 -9.38
N PRO A 28 11.92 -15.39 -9.97
CA PRO A 28 11.39 -14.26 -9.21
C PRO A 28 10.50 -14.75 -8.06
N THR A 29 10.80 -14.28 -6.86
CA THR A 29 10.01 -14.59 -5.67
C THR A 29 9.54 -13.31 -5.02
N ILE A 30 8.32 -13.32 -4.48
CA ILE A 30 7.78 -12.19 -3.74
C ILE A 30 8.13 -12.39 -2.28
N ASN A 31 9.18 -11.70 -1.81
CA ASN A 31 9.63 -11.78 -0.43
C ASN A 31 9.58 -10.43 0.29
N ALA A 32 9.05 -9.42 -0.37
CA ALA A 32 8.94 -8.08 0.19
C ALA A 32 7.71 -7.38 -0.37
N MET A 33 7.34 -6.26 0.25
CA MET A 33 6.24 -5.40 -0.19
C MET A 33 6.76 -3.97 -0.33
N GLU A 34 6.36 -3.31 -1.41
CA GLU A 34 6.52 -1.88 -1.54
C GLU A 34 5.27 -1.21 -0.98
N ILE A 35 5.46 -0.30 -0.06
CA ILE A 35 4.36 0.45 0.55
C ILE A 35 4.47 1.90 0.13
N GLN A 36 3.52 2.35 -0.69
CA GLN A 36 3.43 3.75 -1.10
C GLN A 36 2.42 4.45 -0.20
N TYR A 37 2.76 5.66 0.25
CA TYR A 37 1.82 6.47 1.02
C TYR A 37 1.47 7.72 0.24
N ALA A 38 0.18 8.08 0.29
CA ALA A 38 -0.36 9.15 -0.52
C ALA A 38 -1.43 9.92 0.25
N CYS A 39 -1.67 11.15 -0.19
CA CYS A 39 -2.76 11.98 0.32
C CYS A 39 -3.86 12.08 -0.72
N VAL A 40 -5.10 12.11 -0.23
CA VAL A 40 -6.29 12.27 -1.06
C VAL A 40 -6.86 13.65 -0.80
N TYR A 41 -7.00 14.45 -1.84
CA TYR A 41 -7.54 15.79 -1.74
C TYR A 41 -8.95 15.83 -2.34
N LYS A 42 -9.86 16.54 -1.69
CA LYS A 42 -11.27 16.59 -2.10
C LYS A 42 -11.49 17.03 -3.54
N ARG A 43 -10.60 17.88 -4.07
CA ARG A 43 -10.72 18.42 -5.43
C ARG A 43 -9.92 17.66 -6.47
N SER A 44 -9.24 16.60 -6.06
CA SER A 44 -8.42 15.81 -6.99
C SER A 44 -9.03 14.44 -7.17
N SER A 45 -9.11 13.97 -8.41
CA SER A 45 -9.56 12.62 -8.71
C SER A 45 -8.45 11.58 -8.50
N LYS A 46 -7.21 12.05 -8.31
CA LYS A 46 -6.05 11.16 -8.15
C LYS A 46 -5.34 11.44 -6.83
N PRO A 47 -4.91 10.38 -6.11
CA PRO A 47 -4.11 10.57 -4.92
C PRO A 47 -2.72 11.12 -5.29
N VAL A 48 -2.15 11.91 -4.40
CA VAL A 48 -0.80 12.43 -4.57
C VAL A 48 0.16 11.56 -3.77
N ILE A 49 1.04 10.84 -4.47
CA ILE A 49 2.03 9.97 -3.84
C ILE A 49 3.07 10.83 -3.15
N LYS A 50 3.28 10.61 -1.86
CA LYS A 50 4.26 11.37 -1.05
C LYS A 50 5.57 10.63 -0.87
N GLY A 51 5.56 9.31 -0.96
CA GLY A 51 6.76 8.51 -0.82
C GLY A 51 6.45 7.03 -0.84
N SER A 52 7.51 6.22 -0.74
CA SER A 52 7.38 4.78 -0.69
C SER A 52 8.56 4.17 0.05
N ARG A 53 8.38 2.94 0.52
CA ARG A 53 9.46 2.15 1.11
C ARG A 53 9.21 0.68 0.83
N VAL A 54 10.28 -0.12 0.90
CA VAL A 54 10.20 -1.57 0.75
C VAL A 54 10.41 -2.20 2.11
N GLU A 55 9.53 -3.10 2.49
CA GLU A 55 9.60 -3.83 3.77
C GLU A 55 9.48 -5.33 3.51
N SER A 56 9.96 -6.15 4.45
CA SER A 56 9.72 -7.58 4.42
C SER A 56 8.22 -7.84 4.50
N ILE A 57 7.79 -9.01 3.99
CA ILE A 57 6.38 -9.40 4.08
C ILE A 57 5.92 -9.43 5.53
N GLU A 58 6.78 -9.89 6.44
CA GLU A 58 6.47 -9.95 7.86
C GLU A 58 6.19 -8.56 8.44
N ASP A 59 7.07 -7.60 8.17
CA ASP A 59 6.91 -6.23 8.64
C ASP A 59 5.68 -5.56 8.02
N ALA A 60 5.44 -5.81 6.73
CA ALA A 60 4.25 -5.29 6.05
C ALA A 60 2.96 -5.83 6.68
N ARG A 61 2.94 -7.10 7.08
CA ARG A 61 1.79 -7.69 7.78
C ARG A 61 1.54 -7.04 9.13
N LYS A 62 2.60 -6.75 9.87
CA LYS A 62 2.49 -6.05 11.16
C LYS A 62 1.91 -4.66 10.97
N GLU A 63 2.39 -3.93 9.99
CA GLU A 63 1.87 -2.59 9.67
C GLU A 63 0.40 -2.66 9.26
N TYR A 64 0.04 -3.61 8.41
CA TYR A 64 -1.34 -3.81 7.99
C TYR A 64 -2.28 -4.01 9.19
N LYS A 65 -1.88 -4.88 10.13
CA LYS A 65 -2.69 -5.15 11.32
C LYS A 65 -2.84 -3.90 12.19
N LEU A 66 -1.75 -3.14 12.38
CA LEU A 66 -1.80 -1.91 13.16
C LEU A 66 -2.73 -0.88 12.53
N LEU A 67 -2.67 -0.73 11.19
CA LEU A 67 -3.53 0.21 10.49
C LEU A 67 -5.01 -0.16 10.64
N LEU A 68 -5.35 -1.46 10.55
CA LEU A 68 -6.72 -1.91 10.78
C LEU A 68 -7.20 -1.58 12.19
N GLU A 69 -6.32 -1.73 13.19
CA GLU A 69 -6.64 -1.37 14.58
C GLU A 69 -6.87 0.13 14.74
N GLU A 70 -6.19 0.96 13.94
CA GLU A 70 -6.36 2.40 13.93
C GLU A 70 -7.59 2.87 13.16
N GLY A 71 -8.34 1.96 12.56
CA GLY A 71 -9.56 2.28 11.84
C GLY A 71 -9.42 2.40 10.34
N TRP A 72 -8.24 2.07 9.78
CA TRP A 72 -8.07 2.02 8.33
C TRP A 72 -8.85 0.85 7.75
N LYS A 73 -9.32 1.01 6.51
CA LYS A 73 -10.12 0.00 5.82
C LYS A 73 -9.59 -0.23 4.42
N LYS A 74 -9.77 -1.44 3.91
CA LYS A 74 -9.45 -1.74 2.51
C LYS A 74 -10.38 -0.96 1.59
N THR A 75 -9.83 -0.46 0.49
CA THR A 75 -10.60 0.23 -0.53
C THR A 75 -10.17 -0.24 -1.92
N SER A 76 -11.10 -0.29 -2.85
CA SER A 76 -10.84 -0.62 -4.25
C SER A 76 -10.82 0.62 -5.15
N ILE A 77 -11.12 1.79 -4.60
CA ILE A 77 -11.27 3.03 -5.37
C ILE A 77 -10.03 3.38 -6.18
N PHE A 78 -8.84 3.07 -5.63
CA PHE A 78 -7.57 3.47 -6.23
C PHE A 78 -6.78 2.29 -6.84
N LYS A 79 -7.41 1.17 -7.13
CA LYS A 79 -6.72 0.01 -7.71
C LYS A 79 -6.07 0.31 -9.07
N SER A 80 -6.64 1.22 -9.83
CA SER A 80 -6.12 1.57 -11.16
C SER A 80 -4.77 2.28 -11.13
N TYR A 81 -4.27 2.63 -9.96
CA TYR A 81 -2.96 3.30 -9.83
C TYR A 81 -1.81 2.33 -9.55
N PHE A 82 -2.08 1.06 -9.55
CA PHE A 82 -1.02 0.05 -9.44
C PHE A 82 -0.32 -0.18 -10.76
#